data_ac4d9781c2284deaef8b72a27a9cc442
#
_entry.id   ac4d9781c2284deaef8b72a27a9cc442
#
_cell.length_a   1.000
_cell.length_b   1.000
_cell.length_c   1.000
_cell.angle_alpha   90.00
_cell.angle_beta   90.00
_cell.angle_gamma   90.00
#
_symmetry.space_group_name_H-M   'P 1'
#
loop_
_entity.id
_entity.type
_entity.pdbx_description
1 polymer ?
#
loop_
_entity_poly.entity_id
_entity_poly.type
_entity_poly.pdbx_seq_one_letter_code
_entity_poly.pdbx_strand_id
1 'polypeptide(L)'
;GIYKILKNFFNKKLKEEDGIKARIFEVTSMGGLLITYYNSTISNYFKIGEEIYCYNSLNDLVRLVKKTLNEPVESEKVRLNGYNRSVKDHLYENRMKKILEDLKIYGRK
;
A
#
# COMPACT_ATOMS: atom_id res chain seq x y z
N GLY A 1 -27.69 5.09 -7.40
CA GLY A 1 -27.71 4.20 -6.28
C GLY A 1 -26.48 4.33 -5.40
N ILE A 2 -26.54 3.70 -4.25
CA ILE A 2 -25.46 3.71 -3.25
C ILE A 2 -24.15 3.21 -3.84
N TYR A 3 -24.20 2.19 -4.69
CA TYR A 3 -23.02 1.63 -5.34
C TYR A 3 -22.28 2.67 -6.19
N LYS A 4 -23.02 3.46 -6.94
CA LYS A 4 -22.43 4.50 -7.80
C LYS A 4 -21.76 5.60 -6.96
N ILE A 5 -22.38 6.00 -5.87
CA ILE A 5 -21.84 6.99 -4.93
C ILE A 5 -20.56 6.46 -4.29
N LEU A 6 -20.57 5.21 -3.84
CA LEU A 6 -19.40 4.54 -3.26
C LEU A 6 -18.25 4.45 -4.25
N LYS A 7 -18.54 4.08 -5.49
CA LYS A 7 -17.53 3.97 -6.53
C LYS A 7 -16.90 5.32 -6.84
N ASN A 8 -17.71 6.36 -6.96
CA ASN A 8 -17.23 7.72 -7.23
C ASN A 8 -16.40 8.26 -6.07
N PHE A 9 -16.85 8.05 -4.84
CA PHE A 9 -16.13 8.46 -3.64
C PHE A 9 -14.79 7.73 -3.53
N PHE A 10 -14.77 6.43 -3.76
CA PHE A 10 -13.57 5.61 -3.74
C PHE A 10 -12.58 6.05 -4.81
N ASN A 11 -13.04 6.27 -6.03
CA ASN A 11 -12.20 6.75 -7.12
C ASN A 11 -11.62 8.14 -6.84
N LYS A 12 -12.40 9.01 -6.24
CA LYS A 12 -11.94 10.35 -5.84
C LYS A 12 -10.86 10.25 -4.76
N LYS A 13 -11.07 9.40 -3.76
CA LYS A 13 -10.08 9.15 -2.70
C LYS A 13 -8.78 8.61 -3.28
N LEU A 14 -8.85 7.68 -4.20
CA LEU A 14 -7.69 7.12 -4.87
C LEU A 14 -6.92 8.18 -5.65
N LYS A 15 -7.61 9.10 -6.32
CA LYS A 15 -6.99 10.20 -7.04
C LYS A 15 -6.31 11.19 -6.10
N GLU A 16 -6.94 11.50 -4.97
CA GLU A 16 -6.40 12.42 -3.98
C GLU A 16 -5.16 11.86 -3.27
N GLU A 17 -5.11 10.53 -3.09
CA GLU A 17 -4.02 9.87 -2.40
C GLU A 17 -2.93 9.36 -3.34
N ASP A 18 -2.95 9.74 -4.60
CA ASP A 18 -2.11 9.26 -5.69
C ASP A 18 -2.34 7.77 -6.01
N GLY A 19 -2.49 7.44 -7.29
CA GLY A 19 -2.67 6.07 -7.78
C GLY A 19 -1.56 5.09 -7.35
N ILE A 20 -0.43 5.61 -6.89
CA ILE A 20 0.69 4.87 -6.32
C ILE A 20 0.27 4.07 -5.10
N LYS A 21 -0.57 4.65 -4.24
CA LYS A 21 -1.04 4.03 -3.00
C LYS A 21 -1.81 2.74 -3.24
N ALA A 22 -2.68 2.73 -4.24
CA ALA A 22 -3.45 1.54 -4.59
C ALA A 22 -2.54 0.38 -5.00
N ARG A 23 -1.51 0.67 -5.80
CA ARG A 23 -0.54 -0.34 -6.26
C ARG A 23 0.29 -0.91 -5.12
N ILE A 24 0.70 -0.05 -4.19
CA ILE A 24 1.48 -0.45 -3.02
C ILE A 24 0.71 -1.50 -2.21
N PHE A 25 -0.56 -1.23 -1.95
CA PHE A 25 -1.41 -2.13 -1.17
C PHE A 25 -1.76 -3.41 -1.93
N GLU A 26 -1.94 -3.32 -3.25
CA GLU A 26 -2.18 -4.51 -4.08
C GLU A 26 -1.01 -5.48 -4.00
N VAL A 27 0.21 -5.00 -4.23
CA VAL A 27 1.40 -5.85 -4.24
C VAL A 27 1.61 -6.50 -2.87
N THR A 28 1.59 -5.71 -1.80
CA THR A 28 1.86 -6.22 -0.46
C THR A 28 0.75 -7.11 0.08
N SER A 29 -0.51 -6.78 -0.19
CA SER A 29 -1.65 -7.58 0.25
C SER A 29 -1.77 -8.91 -0.50
N MET A 30 -1.22 -9.00 -1.69
CA MET A 30 -1.14 -10.25 -2.46
C MET A 30 0.10 -11.08 -2.11
N GLY A 31 0.89 -10.64 -1.16
CA GLY A 31 2.07 -11.36 -0.70
C GLY A 31 3.33 -11.09 -1.52
N GLY A 32 3.35 -10.04 -2.34
CA GLY A 32 4.53 -9.64 -3.09
C GLY A 32 5.50 -8.80 -2.26
N LEU A 33 6.80 -8.90 -2.59
CA LEU A 33 7.79 -7.98 -2.05
C LEU A 33 7.75 -6.69 -2.88
N LEU A 34 7.52 -5.56 -2.22
CA LEU A 34 7.43 -4.28 -2.91
C LEU A 34 8.76 -3.55 -2.91
N ILE A 35 9.19 -3.15 -4.10
CA ILE A 35 10.30 -2.21 -4.30
C ILE A 35 9.73 -1.07 -5.14
N THR A 36 9.69 0.14 -4.57
CA THR A 36 9.05 1.28 -5.23
C THR A 36 9.91 2.54 -5.13
N TYR A 37 9.61 3.50 -5.99
CA TYR A 37 10.26 4.80 -5.92
C TYR A 37 9.90 5.51 -4.61
N TYR A 38 10.88 6.15 -3.99
CA TYR A 38 10.68 6.85 -2.72
C TYR A 38 9.68 7.99 -2.87
N ASN A 39 8.76 8.06 -1.93
CA ASN A 39 7.84 9.17 -1.77
C ASN A 39 7.62 9.36 -0.28
N SER A 40 7.62 10.60 0.19
CA SER A 40 7.47 10.91 1.62
C SER A 40 6.18 10.37 2.23
N THR A 41 5.12 10.24 1.44
CA THR A 41 3.85 9.67 1.90
C THR A 41 3.92 8.18 2.20
N ILE A 42 4.82 7.46 1.55
CA ILE A 42 4.96 6.01 1.72
C ILE A 42 5.34 5.64 3.16
N SER A 43 6.19 6.46 3.79
CA SER A 43 6.63 6.24 5.17
C SER A 43 5.48 6.30 6.18
N ASN A 44 4.36 6.91 5.82
CA ASN A 44 3.17 6.95 6.66
C ASN A 44 2.43 5.60 6.70
N TYR A 45 2.66 4.74 5.73
CA TYR A 45 1.93 3.49 5.56
C TYR A 45 2.78 2.26 5.82
N PHE A 46 4.07 2.34 5.51
CA PHE A 46 5.01 1.22 5.65
C PHE A 46 6.33 1.69 6.21
N LYS A 47 6.98 0.81 6.96
CA LYS A 47 8.35 1.04 7.43
C LYS A 47 9.32 0.67 6.31
N ILE A 48 9.96 1.67 5.75
CA ILE A 48 10.93 1.49 4.66
C ILE A 48 12.15 0.73 5.18
N GLY A 49 12.53 -0.32 4.44
CA GLY A 49 13.64 -1.20 4.83
C GLY A 49 13.23 -2.41 5.65
N GLU A 50 12.06 -2.38 6.29
CA GLU A 50 11.55 -3.47 7.12
C GLU A 50 10.31 -4.14 6.53
N GLU A 51 9.45 -3.37 5.88
CA GLU A 51 8.18 -3.84 5.31
C GLU A 51 8.14 -3.71 3.80
N ILE A 52 8.83 -2.72 3.26
CA ILE A 52 9.01 -2.49 1.83
C ILE A 52 10.41 -1.93 1.59
N TYR A 53 10.82 -1.92 0.32
CA TYR A 53 12.04 -1.22 -0.09
C TYR A 53 11.68 -0.03 -0.98
N CYS A 54 12.44 1.07 -0.83
CA CYS A 54 12.31 2.25 -1.67
C CYS A 54 13.66 2.58 -2.32
N TYR A 55 13.60 3.03 -3.57
CA TYR A 55 14.78 3.47 -4.32
C TYR A 55 14.65 4.94 -4.71
N ASN A 56 15.77 5.63 -4.82
CA ASN A 56 15.85 7.04 -5.24
C ASN A 56 16.47 7.22 -6.61
N SER A 57 17.17 6.22 -7.11
CA SER A 57 17.88 6.27 -8.38
C SER A 57 17.90 4.90 -9.02
N LEU A 58 18.25 4.85 -10.31
CA LEU A 58 18.39 3.59 -11.03
C LEU A 58 19.47 2.70 -10.38
N ASN A 59 20.59 3.29 -9.98
CA ASN A 59 21.65 2.55 -9.29
C ASN A 59 21.18 1.94 -7.98
N ASP A 60 20.38 2.69 -7.22
CA ASP A 60 19.80 2.23 -5.97
C ASP A 60 18.83 1.08 -6.21
N LEU A 61 18.01 1.17 -7.26
CA LEU A 61 17.09 0.10 -7.65
C LEU A 61 17.86 -1.19 -7.99
N VAL A 62 18.93 -1.08 -8.79
CA VAL A 62 19.76 -2.23 -9.15
C VAL A 62 20.36 -2.87 -7.90
N ARG A 63 20.87 -2.04 -6.99
CA ARG A 63 21.41 -2.51 -5.70
C ARG A 63 20.38 -3.27 -4.89
N LEU A 64 19.17 -2.76 -4.79
CA LEU A 64 18.08 -3.40 -4.03
C LEU A 64 17.64 -4.72 -4.67
N VAL A 65 17.55 -4.76 -5.99
CA VAL A 65 17.20 -6.01 -6.70
C VAL A 65 18.27 -7.07 -6.47
N LYS A 66 19.53 -6.72 -6.57
CA LYS A 66 20.65 -7.63 -6.29
C LYS A 66 20.64 -8.12 -4.85
N LYS A 67 20.42 -7.22 -3.91
CA LYS A 67 20.29 -7.56 -2.49
C LYS A 67 19.16 -8.55 -2.27
N THR A 68 18.00 -8.31 -2.86
CA THR A 68 16.82 -9.17 -2.74
C THR A 68 17.11 -10.58 -3.26
N LEU A 69 17.82 -10.70 -4.38
CA LEU A 69 18.17 -11.99 -4.96
C LEU A 69 19.25 -12.73 -4.17
N ASN A 70 20.20 -11.99 -3.56
CA ASN A 70 21.33 -12.56 -2.85
C ASN A 70 21.01 -12.88 -1.38
N GLU A 71 20.00 -12.26 -0.81
CA GLU A 71 19.61 -12.42 0.59
C GLU A 71 18.15 -12.88 0.69
N PRO A 72 17.86 -14.13 0.32
CA PRO A 72 16.48 -14.62 0.27
C PRO A 72 15.79 -14.67 1.63
N VAL A 73 16.53 -14.93 2.69
CA VAL A 73 15.97 -14.97 4.06
C VAL A 73 15.49 -13.60 4.50
N GLU A 74 16.31 -12.57 4.27
CA GLU A 74 15.98 -11.19 4.60
C GLU A 74 14.83 -10.69 3.73
N SER A 75 14.87 -11.00 2.44
CA SER A 75 13.81 -10.62 1.49
C SER A 75 12.46 -11.23 1.87
N GLU A 76 12.46 -12.48 2.28
CA GLU A 76 11.25 -13.17 2.74
C GLU A 76 10.69 -12.52 4.00
N LYS A 77 11.55 -12.11 4.90
CA LYS A 77 11.16 -11.43 6.13
C LYS A 77 10.50 -10.08 5.82
N VAL A 78 11.09 -9.30 4.92
CA VAL A 78 10.53 -8.01 4.50
C VAL A 78 9.18 -8.22 3.79
N ARG A 79 9.10 -9.20 2.90
CA ARG A 79 7.86 -9.56 2.21
C ARG A 79 6.73 -9.87 3.19
N LEU A 80 7.02 -10.70 4.18
CA LEU A 80 6.05 -11.10 5.21
C LEU A 80 5.64 -9.92 6.08
N ASN A 81 6.58 -9.08 6.46
CA ASN A 81 6.29 -7.88 7.24
C ASN A 81 5.36 -6.93 6.47
N GLY A 82 5.62 -6.73 5.19
CA GLY A 82 4.76 -5.91 4.32
C GLY A 82 3.36 -6.48 4.18
N TYR A 83 3.26 -7.78 3.99
CA TYR A 83 1.98 -8.48 3.92
C TYR A 83 1.18 -8.31 5.21
N ASN A 84 1.81 -8.57 6.35
CA ASN A 84 1.16 -8.45 7.65
C ASN A 84 0.68 -7.02 7.93
N ARG A 85 1.49 -6.03 7.54
CA ARG A 85 1.12 -4.63 7.67
C ARG A 85 -0.09 -4.28 6.81
N SER A 86 -0.12 -4.76 5.57
CA SER A 86 -1.24 -4.52 4.65
C SER A 86 -2.52 -5.16 5.14
N VAL A 87 -2.45 -6.39 5.62
CA VAL A 87 -3.61 -7.12 6.14
C VAL A 87 -4.14 -6.43 7.39
N LYS A 88 -3.25 -5.97 8.28
CA LYS A 88 -3.65 -5.36 9.54
C LYS A 88 -4.21 -3.94 9.37
N ASP A 89 -3.48 -3.08 8.68
CA ASP A 89 -3.75 -1.64 8.68
C ASP A 89 -4.33 -1.11 7.38
N HIS A 90 -4.09 -1.81 6.27
CA HIS A 90 -4.36 -1.26 4.94
C HIS A 90 -5.25 -2.15 4.08
N LEU A 91 -5.82 -3.21 4.66
CA LEU A 91 -6.67 -4.10 3.89
C LEU A 91 -7.84 -3.35 3.27
N TYR A 92 -8.18 -3.72 2.05
CA TYR A 92 -9.27 -3.13 1.28
C TYR A 92 -10.58 -3.09 2.09
N GLU A 93 -10.88 -4.17 2.83
CA GLU A 93 -12.07 -4.25 3.67
C GLU A 93 -12.11 -3.19 4.76
N ASN A 94 -10.99 -2.94 5.42
CA ASN A 94 -10.90 -1.92 6.47
C ASN A 94 -11.12 -0.52 5.89
N ARG A 95 -10.62 -0.29 4.69
CA ARG A 95 -10.83 0.97 3.98
C ARG A 95 -12.28 1.13 3.54
N MET A 96 -12.87 0.07 3.04
CA MET A 96 -14.28 0.08 2.68
C MET A 96 -15.18 0.30 3.88
N LYS A 97 -14.86 -0.32 5.02
CA LYS A 97 -15.58 -0.06 6.28
C LYS A 97 -15.52 1.41 6.67
N LYS A 98 -14.35 2.00 6.59
CA LYS A 98 -14.17 3.41 6.93
C LYS A 98 -14.97 4.31 5.99
N ILE A 99 -14.95 4.02 4.70
CA ILE A 99 -15.74 4.75 3.71
C ILE A 99 -17.23 4.61 4.00
N LEU A 100 -17.68 3.40 4.30
CA LEU A 100 -19.08 3.13 4.64
C LEU A 100 -19.52 3.88 5.91
N GLU A 101 -18.66 3.93 6.91
CA GLU A 101 -18.93 4.69 8.14
C GLU A 101 -19.06 6.18 7.84
N ASP A 102 -18.16 6.73 7.04
CA ASP A 102 -18.23 8.13 6.62
C ASP A 102 -19.50 8.43 5.85
N LEU A 103 -19.92 7.52 4.97
CA LEU A 103 -21.16 7.65 4.22
C LEU A 103 -22.41 7.51 5.09
N LYS A 104 -22.37 6.67 6.12
CA LYS A 104 -23.47 6.56 7.10
C LYS A 104 -23.67 7.86 7.87
N ILE A 105 -22.56 8.51 8.24
CA ILE A 105 -22.64 9.83 8.87
C ILE A 105 -23.29 10.83 7.93
N TYR A 106 -22.94 10.77 6.63
CA TYR A 106 -23.52 11.64 5.62
C TYR A 106 -25.00 11.31 5.35
N GLY A 107 -25.38 10.04 5.40
CA GLY A 107 -26.72 9.58 5.10
C GLY A 107 -27.72 9.73 6.25
N ARG A 108 -27.25 10.09 7.44
CA ARG A 108 -28.08 10.27 8.63
C ARG A 108 -28.50 11.71 8.85
N LYS A 109 -29.14 12.27 7.91
CA LYS A 109 -29.75 13.59 8.11
C LYS A 109 -31.18 13.46 8.57
#